data_278891cdf76804608f656e0b13fee71b
#
_entry.id   278891cdf76804608f656e0b13fee71b
#
_cell.length_a   1.000
_cell.length_b   1.000
_cell.length_c   1.000
_cell.angle_alpha   90.00
_cell.angle_beta   90.00
_cell.angle_gamma   90.00
#
_symmetry.space_group_name_H-M   'P 1'
#
loop_
_entity.id
_entity.type
_entity.pdbx_description
1 polymer ?
#
loop_
_entity_poly.entity_id
_entity_poly.type
_entity_poly.pdbx_seq_one_letter_code
_entity_poly.pdbx_strand_id
1 'polypeptide(L)'
;MLPARPERTILAPPTADLAPVVAQYWSWEAGPAHAPPLFWPGPGGLEILIHRGDPCLDPATGRQLPRVHLVCARSAPAQLVPTGRTAFVAARVRAGAFPHLHDVPVSALVDALPDARALWPQSDGLAGELASLEPGLWSGRLDRFVRSLVRTPRGCPLGPAIQALEQGSVRIETLASGCGLGRRRFEQRMLAFTGCTPSRFRRLARLRRSLRRLAFAPPALPLTALLDEGYHDQAHQAHEFRELIGMTPRTARRHLLDGAHFYNPAPADRTSMTHPRLEPTHDLRR
;
A
#
# COMPACT_ATOMS: atom_id res chain seq x y z
N MET A 1 -10.23 -12.73 -32.77
CA MET A 1 -9.47 -12.62 -31.49
C MET A 1 -9.15 -11.15 -31.32
N LEU A 2 -9.83 -10.44 -30.42
CA LEU A 2 -9.54 -9.03 -30.12
C LEU A 2 -8.11 -8.98 -29.52
N PRO A 3 -7.28 -7.99 -29.90
CA PRO A 3 -5.95 -7.83 -29.31
C PRO A 3 -6.09 -7.69 -27.80
N ALA A 4 -5.24 -8.37 -27.05
CA ALA A 4 -5.19 -8.25 -25.60
C ALA A 4 -5.03 -6.75 -25.25
N ARG A 5 -5.97 -6.19 -24.49
CA ARG A 5 -5.83 -4.80 -24.01
C ARG A 5 -4.53 -4.70 -23.23
N PRO A 6 -3.72 -3.69 -23.49
CA PRO A 6 -2.50 -3.48 -22.72
C PRO A 6 -2.86 -3.25 -21.25
N GLU A 7 -1.94 -3.65 -20.39
CA GLU A 7 -2.00 -3.40 -18.97
C GLU A 7 -2.06 -1.88 -18.69
N ARG A 8 -2.99 -1.45 -17.85
CA ARG A 8 -3.19 -0.04 -17.52
C ARG A 8 -3.29 0.18 -16.02
N THR A 9 -2.44 1.06 -15.49
CA THR A 9 -2.48 1.55 -14.11
C THR A 9 -2.76 3.04 -14.11
N ILE A 10 -3.72 3.49 -13.29
CA ILE A 10 -4.02 4.91 -13.09
C ILE A 10 -3.91 5.21 -11.60
N LEU A 11 -3.29 6.33 -11.27
CA LEU A 11 -3.16 6.84 -9.91
C LEU A 11 -3.98 8.12 -9.77
N ALA A 12 -4.66 8.28 -8.63
CA ALA A 12 -5.40 9.48 -8.30
C ALA A 12 -5.22 9.86 -6.82
N PRO A 13 -5.05 11.14 -6.48
CA PRO A 13 -5.03 11.57 -5.09
C PRO A 13 -6.44 11.54 -4.48
N PRO A 14 -6.57 11.36 -3.16
CA PRO A 14 -7.82 11.65 -2.46
C PRO A 14 -8.06 13.15 -2.38
N THR A 15 -9.30 13.55 -2.05
CA THR A 15 -9.59 14.93 -1.67
C THR A 15 -8.82 15.32 -0.40
N ALA A 16 -8.59 16.62 -0.19
CA ALA A 16 -7.74 17.12 0.89
C ALA A 16 -8.20 16.69 2.30
N ASP A 17 -9.50 16.60 2.52
CA ASP A 17 -10.09 16.14 3.80
C ASP A 17 -9.83 14.66 4.09
N LEU A 18 -9.64 13.84 3.06
CA LEU A 18 -9.33 12.42 3.18
C LEU A 18 -7.82 12.10 3.13
N ALA A 19 -6.98 13.07 2.76
CA ALA A 19 -5.53 12.88 2.70
C ALA A 19 -4.87 12.39 4.02
N PRO A 20 -5.38 12.71 5.22
CA PRO A 20 -4.89 12.11 6.47
C PRO A 20 -5.16 10.60 6.59
N VAL A 21 -6.20 10.09 5.92
CA VAL A 21 -6.64 8.69 6.02
C VAL A 21 -6.19 7.88 4.80
N VAL A 22 -6.35 8.43 3.61
CA VAL A 22 -6.02 7.77 2.34
C VAL A 22 -4.70 8.32 1.81
N ALA A 23 -3.78 7.42 1.47
CA ALA A 23 -2.53 7.80 0.85
C ALA A 23 -2.70 8.07 -0.65
N GLN A 24 -3.54 7.25 -1.29
CA GLN A 24 -3.70 7.25 -2.75
C GLN A 24 -4.85 6.34 -3.16
N TYR A 25 -5.51 6.67 -4.24
CA TYR A 25 -6.33 5.75 -5.04
C TYR A 25 -5.54 5.25 -6.24
N TRP A 26 -5.81 4.04 -6.67
CA TRP A 26 -5.22 3.49 -7.87
C TRP A 26 -6.14 2.47 -8.54
N SER A 27 -5.98 2.29 -9.83
CA SER A 27 -6.67 1.27 -10.59
C SER A 27 -5.68 0.43 -11.38
N TRP A 28 -6.06 -0.78 -11.64
CA TRP A 28 -5.34 -1.67 -12.53
C TRP A 28 -6.33 -2.44 -13.38
N GLU A 29 -6.00 -2.59 -14.66
CA GLU A 29 -6.80 -3.33 -15.61
C GLU A 29 -5.90 -4.05 -16.60
N ALA A 30 -6.17 -5.34 -16.83
CA ALA A 30 -5.49 -6.10 -17.86
C ALA A 30 -6.35 -7.28 -18.33
N GLY A 31 -5.97 -7.82 -19.49
CA GLY A 31 -6.57 -9.04 -20.03
C GLY A 31 -6.23 -10.31 -19.22
N PRO A 32 -6.91 -11.42 -19.51
CA PRO A 32 -6.82 -12.64 -18.71
C PRO A 32 -5.42 -13.30 -18.67
N ALA A 33 -4.55 -12.94 -19.61
CA ALA A 33 -3.17 -13.45 -19.65
C ALA A 33 -2.20 -12.72 -18.71
N HIS A 34 -2.64 -11.64 -18.04
CA HIS A 34 -1.78 -10.83 -17.20
C HIS A 34 -2.12 -11.04 -15.73
N ALA A 35 -1.11 -11.39 -14.94
CA ALA A 35 -1.27 -11.49 -13.50
C ALA A 35 -1.43 -10.11 -12.86
N PRO A 36 -2.30 -9.97 -11.82
CA PRO A 36 -2.38 -8.74 -11.04
C PRO A 36 -1.04 -8.35 -10.41
N PRO A 37 -0.86 -7.07 -10.06
CA PRO A 37 0.33 -6.62 -9.37
C PRO A 37 0.62 -7.40 -8.09
N LEU A 38 1.90 -7.62 -7.80
CA LEU A 38 2.33 -8.25 -6.56
C LEU A 38 2.13 -7.29 -5.40
N PHE A 39 1.40 -7.72 -4.37
CA PHE A 39 1.27 -7.01 -3.10
C PHE A 39 2.49 -7.32 -2.23
N TRP A 40 3.33 -6.32 -2.06
CA TRP A 40 4.52 -6.41 -1.23
C TRP A 40 4.18 -6.18 0.25
N PRO A 41 4.89 -6.84 1.17
CA PRO A 41 4.85 -6.45 2.57
C PRO A 41 5.17 -4.97 2.70
N GLY A 42 4.35 -4.25 3.46
CA GLY A 42 4.50 -2.81 3.63
C GLY A 42 4.35 -2.38 5.09
N PRO A 43 4.82 -1.19 5.44
CA PRO A 43 4.71 -0.68 6.81
C PRO A 43 3.26 -0.33 7.13
N GLY A 44 2.50 -1.29 7.63
CA GLY A 44 1.21 -1.09 8.29
C GLY A 44 0.06 -0.50 7.45
N GLY A 45 0.18 -0.49 6.13
CA GLY A 45 -0.91 -0.07 5.24
C GLY A 45 -1.85 -1.22 4.92
N LEU A 46 -3.07 -0.88 4.54
CA LEU A 46 -4.03 -1.80 3.95
C LEU A 46 -4.71 -1.14 2.75
N GLU A 47 -5.31 -1.94 1.90
CA GLU A 47 -6.06 -1.46 0.74
C GLU A 47 -7.50 -1.97 0.78
N ILE A 48 -8.44 -1.10 0.46
CA ILE A 48 -9.81 -1.48 0.14
C ILE A 48 -9.83 -1.67 -1.36
N LEU A 49 -9.96 -2.93 -1.81
CA LEU A 49 -9.90 -3.30 -3.21
C LEU A 49 -11.29 -3.65 -3.72
N ILE A 50 -11.66 -3.08 -4.87
CA ILE A 50 -12.98 -3.23 -5.48
C ILE A 50 -12.80 -3.75 -6.91
N HIS A 51 -13.27 -4.97 -7.18
CA HIS A 51 -13.24 -5.56 -8.51
C HIS A 51 -14.29 -4.92 -9.41
N ARG A 52 -13.84 -4.36 -10.54
CA ARG A 52 -14.68 -3.87 -11.64
C ARG A 52 -14.82 -4.92 -12.76
N GLY A 53 -13.91 -5.87 -12.82
CA GLY A 53 -13.94 -7.04 -13.69
C GLY A 53 -14.29 -8.30 -12.92
N ASP A 54 -13.71 -9.42 -13.37
CA ASP A 54 -13.87 -10.71 -12.71
C ASP A 54 -13.10 -10.72 -11.38
N PRO A 55 -13.72 -11.14 -10.26
CA PRO A 55 -13.03 -11.26 -8.99
C PRO A 55 -11.91 -12.30 -9.07
N CYS A 56 -10.76 -11.97 -8.49
CA CYS A 56 -9.62 -12.89 -8.38
C CYS A 56 -9.87 -14.00 -7.35
N LEU A 57 -9.01 -15.02 -7.37
CA LEU A 57 -8.93 -16.01 -6.29
C LEU A 57 -7.91 -15.57 -5.25
N ASP A 58 -8.16 -15.95 -4.01
CA ASP A 58 -7.19 -15.92 -2.92
C ASP A 58 -6.11 -16.99 -3.19
N PRO A 59 -4.84 -16.62 -3.28
CA PRO A 59 -3.76 -17.57 -3.57
C PRO A 59 -3.56 -18.63 -2.48
N ALA A 60 -3.98 -18.34 -1.24
CA ALA A 60 -3.80 -19.26 -0.11
C ALA A 60 -4.89 -20.34 -0.05
N THR A 61 -6.12 -20.01 -0.46
CA THR A 61 -7.28 -20.90 -0.31
C THR A 61 -7.85 -21.38 -1.65
N GLY A 62 -7.48 -20.75 -2.77
CA GLY A 62 -8.07 -21.00 -4.09
C GLY A 62 -9.53 -20.54 -4.22
N ARG A 63 -10.10 -19.89 -3.20
CA ARG A 63 -11.49 -19.43 -3.22
C ARG A 63 -11.60 -18.07 -3.90
N GLN A 64 -12.72 -17.86 -4.58
CA GLN A 64 -13.04 -16.55 -5.17
C GLN A 64 -13.19 -15.49 -4.08
N LEU A 65 -12.53 -14.36 -4.28
CA LEU A 65 -12.62 -13.22 -3.39
C LEU A 65 -13.93 -12.47 -3.57
N PRO A 66 -14.45 -11.85 -2.50
CA PRO A 66 -15.56 -10.91 -2.61
C PRO A 66 -15.24 -9.76 -3.57
N ARG A 67 -16.24 -9.19 -4.23
CA ARG A 67 -16.05 -8.06 -5.14
C ARG A 67 -15.47 -6.83 -4.44
N VAL A 68 -15.77 -6.64 -3.16
CA VAL A 68 -15.15 -5.63 -2.31
C VAL A 68 -14.51 -6.33 -1.12
N HIS A 69 -13.20 -6.25 -1.02
CA HIS A 69 -12.45 -6.88 0.07
C HIS A 69 -11.24 -6.04 0.49
N LEU A 70 -10.67 -6.35 1.63
CA LEU A 70 -9.44 -5.71 2.07
C LEU A 70 -8.24 -6.57 1.68
N VAL A 71 -7.18 -5.90 1.22
CA VAL A 71 -5.84 -6.46 1.21
C VAL A 71 -5.11 -5.86 2.41
N CYS A 72 -5.01 -6.66 3.47
CA CYS A 72 -4.46 -6.19 4.74
C CYS A 72 -2.93 -6.24 4.76
N ALA A 73 -2.34 -5.77 5.87
CA ALA A 73 -0.90 -5.84 6.07
C ALA A 73 -0.38 -7.26 5.83
N ARG A 74 0.66 -7.41 5.02
CA ARG A 74 1.20 -8.70 4.59
C ARG A 74 2.49 -9.04 5.32
N SER A 75 2.62 -10.29 5.72
CA SER A 75 3.88 -10.83 6.26
C SER A 75 4.84 -11.28 5.16
N ALA A 76 4.30 -11.67 3.99
CA ALA A 76 5.02 -12.09 2.80
C ALA A 76 4.36 -11.50 1.54
N PRO A 77 5.06 -11.46 0.39
CA PRO A 77 4.47 -11.06 -0.88
C PRO A 77 3.28 -11.93 -1.25
N ALA A 78 2.24 -11.34 -1.82
CA ALA A 78 1.08 -12.08 -2.31
C ALA A 78 0.63 -11.54 -3.67
N GLN A 79 0.22 -12.44 -4.54
CA GLN A 79 -0.32 -12.12 -5.84
C GLN A 79 -1.68 -12.80 -6.00
N LEU A 80 -2.70 -12.01 -6.29
CA LEU A 80 -4.03 -12.54 -6.55
C LEU A 80 -4.03 -13.36 -7.83
N VAL A 81 -4.85 -14.40 -7.90
CA VAL A 81 -4.93 -15.26 -9.08
C VAL A 81 -6.11 -14.79 -9.95
N PRO A 82 -5.87 -14.39 -11.22
CA PRO A 82 -6.93 -13.94 -12.11
C PRO A 82 -7.85 -15.09 -12.50
N THR A 83 -9.16 -14.80 -12.65
CA THR A 83 -10.15 -15.78 -13.15
C THR A 83 -10.63 -15.46 -14.56
N GLY A 84 -10.32 -14.26 -15.04
CA GLY A 84 -10.73 -13.75 -16.35
C GLY A 84 -10.17 -12.34 -16.56
N ARG A 85 -10.99 -11.44 -17.11
CA ARG A 85 -10.59 -10.02 -17.25
C ARG A 85 -10.49 -9.40 -15.87
N THR A 86 -9.28 -9.10 -15.45
CA THR A 86 -9.04 -8.46 -14.15
C THR A 86 -9.06 -6.95 -14.30
N ALA A 87 -9.95 -6.29 -13.56
CA ALA A 87 -9.99 -4.85 -13.42
C ALA A 87 -10.42 -4.51 -11.99
N PHE A 88 -9.67 -3.65 -11.33
CA PHE A 88 -10.03 -3.18 -9.99
C PHE A 88 -9.60 -1.74 -9.75
N VAL A 89 -10.22 -1.12 -8.76
CA VAL A 89 -9.78 0.12 -8.14
C VAL A 89 -9.50 -0.15 -6.66
N ALA A 90 -8.57 0.59 -6.09
CA ALA A 90 -8.22 0.43 -4.69
C ALA A 90 -8.01 1.78 -3.99
N ALA A 91 -8.40 1.82 -2.72
CA ALA A 91 -8.08 2.91 -1.81
C ALA A 91 -6.99 2.43 -0.84
N ARG A 92 -5.80 3.06 -0.91
CA ARG A 92 -4.71 2.78 0.02
C ARG A 92 -4.88 3.59 1.28
N VAL A 93 -5.20 2.93 2.37
CA VAL A 93 -5.29 3.52 3.71
C VAL A 93 -3.89 3.71 4.27
N ARG A 94 -3.62 4.88 4.85
CA ARG A 94 -2.32 5.18 5.48
C ARG A 94 -2.07 4.29 6.69
N ALA A 95 -0.81 4.00 6.94
CA ALA A 95 -0.40 3.34 8.17
C ALA A 95 -0.93 4.10 9.40
N GLY A 96 -1.55 3.36 10.33
CA GLY A 96 -2.14 3.93 11.54
C GLY A 96 -3.47 4.67 11.35
N ALA A 97 -3.99 4.79 10.13
CA ALA A 97 -5.26 5.47 9.88
C ALA A 97 -6.49 4.55 9.91
N PHE A 98 -6.32 3.24 9.85
CA PHE A 98 -7.45 2.30 9.86
C PHE A 98 -8.39 2.43 11.06
N PRO A 99 -7.93 2.75 12.29
CA PRO A 99 -8.82 3.00 13.43
C PRO A 99 -9.81 4.15 13.24
N HIS A 100 -9.57 5.06 12.28
CA HIS A 100 -10.56 6.08 11.91
C HIS A 100 -11.72 5.51 11.08
N LEU A 101 -11.53 4.33 10.50
CA LEU A 101 -12.51 3.65 9.65
C LEU A 101 -13.22 2.52 10.38
N HIS A 102 -12.52 1.79 11.26
CA HIS A 102 -13.05 0.64 11.98
C HIS A 102 -12.31 0.34 13.28
N ASP A 103 -12.99 -0.32 14.26
CA ASP A 103 -12.40 -0.63 15.57
C ASP A 103 -11.60 -1.93 15.64
N VAL A 104 -11.72 -2.81 14.63
CA VAL A 104 -10.92 -4.04 14.56
C VAL A 104 -9.43 -3.67 14.52
N PRO A 105 -8.59 -4.23 15.40
CA PRO A 105 -7.17 -3.94 15.35
C PRO A 105 -6.54 -4.55 14.08
N VAL A 106 -5.65 -3.79 13.43
CA VAL A 106 -4.97 -4.24 12.19
C VAL A 106 -4.21 -5.54 12.41
N SER A 107 -3.72 -5.79 13.64
CA SER A 107 -3.05 -7.05 13.99
C SER A 107 -3.93 -8.30 13.82
N ALA A 108 -5.25 -8.17 13.92
CA ALA A 108 -6.19 -9.27 13.69
C ALA A 108 -6.47 -9.50 12.19
N LEU A 109 -6.03 -8.57 11.34
CA LEU A 109 -6.27 -8.59 9.89
C LEU A 109 -4.98 -8.92 9.09
N VAL A 110 -3.85 -9.13 9.76
CA VAL A 110 -2.58 -9.45 9.07
C VAL A 110 -2.75 -10.71 8.22
N ASP A 111 -2.29 -10.64 6.97
CA ASP A 111 -2.41 -11.68 5.94
C ASP A 111 -3.84 -12.04 5.50
N ALA A 112 -4.86 -11.39 6.04
CA ALA A 112 -6.26 -11.64 5.69
C ALA A 112 -6.69 -10.87 4.42
N LEU A 113 -7.74 -11.40 3.77
CA LEU A 113 -8.45 -10.79 2.64
C LEU A 113 -9.97 -10.77 2.95
N PRO A 114 -10.40 -10.09 4.04
CA PRO A 114 -11.79 -10.16 4.49
C PRO A 114 -12.74 -9.45 3.53
N ASP A 115 -13.98 -9.96 3.44
CA ASP A 115 -15.09 -9.27 2.78
C ASP A 115 -15.32 -7.91 3.46
N ALA A 116 -15.30 -6.84 2.67
CA ALA A 116 -15.53 -5.50 3.20
C ALA A 116 -16.94 -5.34 3.81
N ARG A 117 -17.92 -6.11 3.37
CA ARG A 117 -19.29 -6.08 3.93
C ARG A 117 -19.36 -6.49 5.39
N ALA A 118 -18.44 -7.37 5.81
CA ALA A 118 -18.34 -7.77 7.22
C ALA A 118 -17.93 -6.62 8.15
N LEU A 119 -17.22 -5.63 7.61
CA LEU A 119 -16.78 -4.44 8.33
C LEU A 119 -17.69 -3.24 8.04
N TRP A 120 -18.12 -3.10 6.81
CA TRP A 120 -18.89 -1.97 6.30
C TRP A 120 -20.04 -2.45 5.39
N PRO A 121 -21.24 -2.67 5.92
CA PRO A 121 -22.40 -3.11 5.13
C PRO A 121 -22.69 -2.19 3.92
N GLN A 122 -22.38 -0.88 4.03
CA GLN A 122 -22.53 0.08 2.95
C GLN A 122 -21.55 -0.11 1.77
N SER A 123 -20.62 -1.07 1.84
CA SER A 123 -19.81 -1.48 0.69
C SER A 123 -20.59 -2.36 -0.31
N ASP A 124 -21.77 -2.82 0.08
CA ASP A 124 -22.65 -3.56 -0.82
C ASP A 124 -23.08 -2.68 -2.02
N GLY A 125 -23.11 -3.26 -3.20
CA GLY A 125 -23.41 -2.51 -4.44
C GLY A 125 -22.26 -1.67 -5.00
N LEU A 126 -21.25 -1.30 -4.19
CA LEU A 126 -20.14 -0.42 -4.61
C LEU A 126 -19.42 -0.92 -5.87
N ALA A 127 -19.19 -2.22 -5.98
CA ALA A 127 -18.53 -2.81 -7.14
C ALA A 127 -19.35 -2.64 -8.43
N GLY A 128 -20.66 -2.81 -8.35
CA GLY A 128 -21.59 -2.58 -9.47
C GLY A 128 -21.61 -1.12 -9.91
N GLU A 129 -21.68 -0.20 -8.97
CA GLU A 129 -21.63 1.24 -9.26
C GLU A 129 -20.30 1.62 -9.95
N LEU A 130 -19.16 1.16 -9.43
CA LEU A 130 -17.86 1.46 -10.00
C LEU A 130 -17.63 0.79 -11.36
N ALA A 131 -18.24 -0.38 -11.61
CA ALA A 131 -18.13 -1.05 -12.90
C ALA A 131 -18.82 -0.27 -14.04
N SER A 132 -19.89 0.46 -13.71
CA SER A 132 -20.66 1.28 -14.68
C SER A 132 -20.10 2.69 -14.90
N LEU A 133 -19.13 3.13 -14.08
CA LEU A 133 -18.57 4.48 -14.19
C LEU A 133 -17.54 4.57 -15.31
N GLU A 134 -17.54 5.74 -15.99
CA GLU A 134 -16.50 6.12 -16.94
C GLU A 134 -15.13 6.19 -16.28
N PRO A 135 -14.05 5.88 -17.05
CA PRO A 135 -12.69 6.06 -16.57
C PRO A 135 -12.45 7.50 -16.07
N GLY A 136 -11.92 7.63 -14.86
CA GLY A 136 -11.66 8.94 -14.23
C GLY A 136 -12.70 9.40 -13.21
N LEU A 137 -13.92 8.88 -13.24
CA LEU A 137 -14.96 9.24 -12.26
C LEU A 137 -14.90 8.37 -10.98
N TRP A 138 -14.18 7.27 -11.02
CA TRP A 138 -14.11 6.31 -9.92
C TRP A 138 -13.47 6.89 -8.65
N SER A 139 -12.51 7.80 -8.76
CA SER A 139 -11.85 8.42 -7.59
C SER A 139 -12.82 9.22 -6.73
N GLY A 140 -13.67 10.05 -7.35
CA GLY A 140 -14.71 10.80 -6.65
C GLY A 140 -15.77 9.91 -6.01
N ARG A 141 -16.05 8.71 -6.60
CA ARG A 141 -16.93 7.73 -5.96
C ARG A 141 -16.25 7.07 -4.75
N LEU A 142 -14.94 6.79 -4.84
CA LEU A 142 -14.15 6.29 -3.70
C LEU A 142 -14.07 7.33 -2.58
N ASP A 143 -13.87 8.62 -2.88
CA ASP A 143 -13.89 9.67 -1.87
C ASP A 143 -15.22 9.67 -1.08
N ARG A 144 -16.36 9.58 -1.76
CA ARG A 144 -17.67 9.51 -1.11
C ARG A 144 -17.80 8.27 -0.22
N PHE A 145 -17.34 7.12 -0.71
CA PHE A 145 -17.37 5.87 0.06
C PHE A 145 -16.47 5.97 1.29
N VAL A 146 -15.19 6.33 1.13
CA VAL A 146 -14.27 6.43 2.27
C VAL A 146 -14.75 7.46 3.28
N ARG A 147 -15.28 8.60 2.84
CA ARG A 147 -15.84 9.63 3.73
C ARG A 147 -16.98 9.10 4.58
N SER A 148 -17.82 8.21 4.03
CA SER A 148 -18.89 7.56 4.79
C SER A 148 -18.38 6.58 5.84
N LEU A 149 -17.12 6.11 5.72
CA LEU A 149 -16.48 5.23 6.70
C LEU A 149 -15.80 5.99 7.83
N VAL A 150 -15.41 7.24 7.59
CA VAL A 150 -14.66 8.04 8.59
C VAL A 150 -15.56 8.35 9.78
N ARG A 151 -15.24 7.79 10.95
CA ARG A 151 -16.04 7.88 12.17
C ARG A 151 -15.81 9.16 12.95
N THR A 152 -14.59 9.61 13.05
CA THR A 152 -14.22 10.87 13.72
C THR A 152 -12.82 11.26 13.26
N PRO A 153 -12.59 12.51 12.86
CA PRO A 153 -11.26 12.98 12.53
C PRO A 153 -10.44 13.24 13.82
N ARG A 154 -10.17 12.21 14.60
CA ARG A 154 -9.16 12.28 15.66
C ARG A 154 -7.84 11.90 15.04
N GLY A 155 -6.85 12.79 15.07
CA GLY A 155 -5.50 12.47 14.60
C GLY A 155 -5.01 11.16 15.23
N CYS A 156 -4.34 10.33 14.45
CA CYS A 156 -3.73 9.10 14.98
C CYS A 156 -2.76 9.47 16.10
N PRO A 157 -2.96 9.02 17.35
CA PRO A 157 -2.06 9.39 18.46
C PRO A 157 -0.62 8.89 18.26
N LEU A 158 -0.43 7.95 17.31
CA LEU A 158 0.88 7.46 16.88
C LEU A 158 1.35 8.09 15.55
N GLY A 159 0.58 9.00 14.96
CA GLY A 159 0.88 9.58 13.65
C GLY A 159 2.30 10.13 13.52
N PRO A 160 2.77 11.01 14.42
CA PRO A 160 4.14 11.53 14.37
C PRO A 160 5.20 10.42 14.49
N ALA A 161 4.98 9.42 15.34
CA ALA A 161 5.91 8.30 15.50
C ALA A 161 5.93 7.39 14.27
N ILE A 162 4.77 7.14 13.67
CA ILE A 162 4.66 6.38 12.41
C ILE A 162 5.41 7.10 11.29
N GLN A 163 5.19 8.40 11.14
CA GLN A 163 5.89 9.22 10.15
C GLN A 163 7.41 9.21 10.36
N ALA A 164 7.88 9.35 11.59
CA ALA A 164 9.30 9.29 11.92
C ALA A 164 9.91 7.90 11.59
N LEU A 165 9.18 6.82 11.84
CA LEU A 165 9.60 5.45 11.47
C LEU A 165 9.62 5.25 9.95
N GLU A 166 8.72 5.88 9.19
CA GLU A 166 8.74 5.83 7.72
C GLU A 166 9.94 6.56 7.13
N GLN A 167 10.37 7.65 7.75
CA GLN A 167 11.45 8.52 7.24
C GLN A 167 12.85 8.06 7.64
N GLY A 168 13.01 7.32 8.76
CA GLY A 168 14.38 6.98 9.15
C GLY A 168 14.58 6.32 10.51
N SER A 169 15.69 6.62 11.15
CA SER A 169 16.32 5.90 12.24
C SER A 169 16.17 6.57 13.61
N VAL A 170 14.96 6.94 13.99
CA VAL A 170 14.71 7.45 15.35
C VAL A 170 14.65 6.26 16.32
N ARG A 171 15.21 6.42 17.52
CA ARG A 171 15.16 5.40 18.57
C ARG A 171 13.71 5.14 19.00
N ILE A 172 13.36 3.87 19.17
CA ILE A 172 11.99 3.47 19.55
C ILE A 172 11.61 4.06 20.92
N GLU A 173 12.56 4.14 21.84
CA GLU A 173 12.38 4.73 23.16
C GLU A 173 12.00 6.21 23.07
N THR A 174 12.67 6.96 22.20
CA THR A 174 12.38 8.39 21.96
C THR A 174 10.98 8.58 21.37
N LEU A 175 10.59 7.69 20.43
CA LEU A 175 9.23 7.73 19.85
C LEU A 175 8.16 7.40 20.88
N ALA A 176 8.40 6.39 21.72
CA ALA A 176 7.49 6.01 22.78
C ALA A 176 7.28 7.18 23.77
N SER A 177 8.37 7.79 24.23
CA SER A 177 8.34 8.95 25.13
C SER A 177 7.63 10.15 24.49
N GLY A 178 7.87 10.42 23.19
CA GLY A 178 7.19 11.47 22.44
C GLY A 178 5.67 11.26 22.32
N CYS A 179 5.22 10.00 22.43
CA CYS A 179 3.78 9.65 22.49
C CYS A 179 3.23 9.61 23.94
N GLY A 180 4.02 9.96 24.96
CA GLY A 180 3.64 9.83 26.37
C GLY A 180 3.46 8.37 26.83
N LEU A 181 4.15 7.41 26.21
CA LEU A 181 4.00 5.98 26.44
C LEU A 181 5.33 5.34 26.88
N GLY A 182 5.22 4.34 27.76
CA GLY A 182 6.31 3.40 27.97
C GLY A 182 6.48 2.48 26.76
N ARG A 183 7.72 1.98 26.55
CA ARG A 183 8.09 1.14 25.39
C ARG A 183 7.09 0.01 25.13
N ARG A 184 6.76 -0.82 26.13
CA ARG A 184 5.82 -1.96 25.99
C ARG A 184 4.45 -1.52 25.48
N ARG A 185 3.89 -0.44 26.03
CA ARG A 185 2.58 0.09 25.63
C ARG A 185 2.63 0.70 24.22
N PHE A 186 3.74 1.33 23.85
CA PHE A 186 3.97 1.82 22.51
C PHE A 186 4.02 0.67 21.49
N GLU A 187 4.76 -0.41 21.76
CA GLU A 187 4.84 -1.59 20.90
C GLU A 187 3.46 -2.26 20.72
N GLN A 188 2.69 -2.41 21.81
CA GLN A 188 1.33 -2.96 21.76
C GLN A 188 0.40 -2.10 20.88
N ARG A 189 0.45 -0.76 21.04
CA ARG A 189 -0.35 0.15 20.22
C ARG A 189 0.09 0.14 18.75
N MET A 190 1.38 0.14 18.49
CA MET A 190 1.90 0.01 17.11
C MET A 190 1.39 -1.26 16.46
N LEU A 191 1.43 -2.40 17.16
CA LEU A 191 0.93 -3.67 16.66
C LEU A 191 -0.58 -3.59 16.36
N ALA A 192 -1.38 -3.03 17.24
CA ALA A 192 -2.83 -2.88 17.05
C ALA A 192 -3.17 -1.96 15.85
N PHE A 193 -2.42 -0.86 15.67
CA PHE A 193 -2.70 0.17 14.66
C PHE A 193 -2.12 -0.14 13.28
N THR A 194 -1.01 -0.89 13.22
CA THR A 194 -0.25 -1.11 11.98
C THR A 194 -0.05 -2.58 11.62
N GLY A 195 -0.44 -3.51 12.50
CA GLY A 195 -0.21 -4.94 12.31
C GLY A 195 1.24 -5.38 12.53
N CYS A 196 2.14 -4.50 12.96
CA CYS A 196 3.54 -4.87 13.20
C CYS A 196 4.17 -4.08 14.35
N THR A 197 5.24 -4.65 14.92
CA THR A 197 6.04 -3.98 15.94
C THR A 197 6.81 -2.78 15.35
N PRO A 198 7.22 -1.79 16.14
CA PRO A 198 8.00 -0.65 15.65
C PRO A 198 9.28 -1.04 14.90
N SER A 199 9.97 -2.09 15.38
CA SER A 199 11.17 -2.59 14.73
C SER A 199 10.88 -3.18 13.35
N ARG A 200 9.83 -4.03 13.23
CA ARG A 200 9.40 -4.59 11.95
C ARG A 200 8.88 -3.48 11.01
N PHE A 201 8.13 -2.53 11.54
CA PHE A 201 7.64 -1.36 10.78
C PHE A 201 8.78 -0.60 10.12
N ARG A 202 9.84 -0.28 10.88
CA ARG A 202 11.03 0.42 10.38
C ARG A 202 11.74 -0.37 9.27
N ARG A 203 11.86 -1.70 9.42
CA ARG A 203 12.43 -2.58 8.38
C ARG A 203 11.60 -2.56 7.10
N LEU A 204 10.28 -2.69 7.22
CA LEU A 204 9.35 -2.61 6.09
C LEU A 204 9.35 -1.22 5.43
N ALA A 205 9.46 -0.14 6.21
CA ALA A 205 9.57 1.22 5.68
C ALA A 205 10.86 1.40 4.87
N ARG A 206 11.99 0.89 5.35
CA ARG A 206 13.26 0.87 4.62
C ARG A 206 13.16 0.08 3.33
N LEU A 207 12.61 -1.15 3.38
CA LEU A 207 12.36 -1.97 2.20
C LEU A 207 11.49 -1.21 1.18
N ARG A 208 10.40 -0.59 1.62
CA ARG A 208 9.50 0.19 0.75
C ARG A 208 10.22 1.36 0.06
N ARG A 209 11.07 2.10 0.77
CA ARG A 209 11.90 3.17 0.16
C ARG A 209 12.83 2.59 -0.89
N SER A 210 13.50 1.47 -0.59
CA SER A 210 14.37 0.77 -1.53
C SER A 210 13.64 0.30 -2.79
N LEU A 211 12.45 -0.31 -2.64
CA LEU A 211 11.62 -0.74 -3.77
C LEU A 211 11.17 0.45 -4.63
N ARG A 212 10.76 1.55 -4.00
CA ARG A 212 10.42 2.78 -4.73
C ARG A 212 11.63 3.32 -5.49
N ARG A 213 12.79 3.37 -4.86
CA ARG A 213 14.02 3.81 -5.53
C ARG A 213 14.37 2.92 -6.72
N LEU A 214 14.23 1.60 -6.59
CA LEU A 214 14.42 0.67 -7.71
C LEU A 214 13.39 0.85 -8.83
N ALA A 215 12.15 1.16 -8.49
CA ALA A 215 11.06 1.34 -9.47
C ALA A 215 11.22 2.60 -10.33
N PHE A 216 11.71 3.70 -9.73
CA PHE A 216 11.78 5.02 -10.39
C PHE A 216 13.18 5.44 -10.82
N ALA A 217 14.23 4.77 -10.35
CA ALA A 217 15.59 5.06 -10.73
C ALA A 217 15.93 4.55 -12.14
N PRO A 218 16.93 5.15 -12.80
CA PRO A 218 17.46 4.59 -14.04
C PRO A 218 17.86 3.13 -13.86
N PRO A 219 17.66 2.26 -14.86
CA PRO A 219 18.04 0.84 -14.80
C PRO A 219 19.52 0.62 -14.42
N ALA A 220 20.39 1.57 -14.74
CA ALA A 220 21.80 1.55 -14.44
C ALA A 220 22.15 1.90 -12.96
N LEU A 221 21.18 2.29 -12.13
CA LEU A 221 21.47 2.62 -10.73
C LEU A 221 22.16 1.43 -10.04
N PRO A 222 23.35 1.61 -9.47
CA PRO A 222 24.03 0.52 -8.75
C PRO A 222 23.23 0.14 -7.49
N LEU A 223 23.17 -1.16 -7.17
CA LEU A 223 22.45 -1.64 -5.99
C LEU A 223 23.05 -1.11 -4.68
N THR A 224 24.33 -0.72 -4.69
CA THR A 224 25.00 -0.04 -3.57
C THR A 224 24.34 1.29 -3.19
N ALA A 225 23.72 1.98 -4.15
CA ALA A 225 22.99 3.21 -3.87
C ALA A 225 21.81 3.02 -2.90
N LEU A 226 21.29 1.80 -2.76
CA LEU A 226 20.25 1.51 -1.78
C LEU A 226 20.75 1.48 -0.33
N LEU A 227 22.06 1.46 -0.10
CA LEU A 227 22.63 1.51 1.26
C LEU A 227 22.24 2.81 1.98
N ASP A 228 22.05 3.90 1.21
CA ASP A 228 21.57 5.19 1.72
C ASP A 228 20.19 5.09 2.41
N GLU A 229 19.44 4.04 2.12
CA GLU A 229 18.15 3.79 2.79
C GLU A 229 18.30 3.29 4.24
N GLY A 230 19.54 3.13 4.72
CA GLY A 230 19.86 2.77 6.09
C GLY A 230 20.24 1.29 6.28
N TYR A 231 20.76 0.65 5.23
CA TYR A 231 21.45 -0.64 5.37
C TYR A 231 22.90 -0.42 5.78
N HIS A 232 23.43 -1.32 6.60
CA HIS A 232 24.80 -1.25 7.05
C HIS A 232 25.77 -1.57 5.89
N ASP A 233 25.45 -2.63 5.13
CA ASP A 233 26.23 -3.09 3.98
C ASP A 233 25.33 -3.87 3.01
N GLN A 234 25.91 -4.36 1.90
CA GLN A 234 25.18 -5.14 0.88
C GLN A 234 24.72 -6.51 1.40
N ALA A 235 25.45 -7.13 2.32
CA ALA A 235 25.07 -8.43 2.89
C ALA A 235 23.83 -8.27 3.77
N HIS A 236 23.80 -7.25 4.63
CA HIS A 236 22.62 -6.88 5.43
C HIS A 236 21.42 -6.56 4.51
N GLN A 237 21.62 -5.76 3.46
CA GLN A 237 20.57 -5.46 2.49
C GLN A 237 20.01 -6.74 1.84
N ALA A 238 20.89 -7.59 1.31
CA ALA A 238 20.47 -8.82 0.65
C ALA A 238 19.79 -9.80 1.60
N HIS A 239 20.24 -9.87 2.85
CA HIS A 239 19.61 -10.69 3.90
C HIS A 239 18.20 -10.18 4.21
N GLU A 240 18.05 -8.87 4.45
CA GLU A 240 16.75 -8.28 4.79
C GLU A 240 15.73 -8.39 3.64
N PHE A 241 16.16 -8.22 2.39
CA PHE A 241 15.31 -8.45 1.23
C PHE A 241 14.83 -9.91 1.16
N ARG A 242 15.72 -10.89 1.35
CA ARG A 242 15.33 -12.31 1.34
C ARG A 242 14.36 -12.63 2.48
N GLU A 243 14.61 -12.10 3.68
CA GLU A 243 13.76 -12.34 4.84
C GLU A 243 12.36 -11.73 4.68
N LEU A 244 12.25 -10.50 4.14
CA LEU A 244 10.99 -9.79 4.07
C LEU A 244 10.17 -10.13 2.82
N ILE A 245 10.82 -10.41 1.70
CA ILE A 245 10.15 -10.62 0.40
C ILE A 245 10.61 -11.86 -0.36
N GLY A 246 11.44 -12.72 0.23
CA GLY A 246 11.87 -13.97 -0.38
C GLY A 246 12.83 -13.83 -1.56
N MET A 247 13.31 -12.63 -1.89
CA MET A 247 14.13 -12.40 -3.07
C MET A 247 15.28 -11.42 -2.82
N THR A 248 16.24 -11.39 -3.75
CA THR A 248 17.38 -10.45 -3.69
C THR A 248 16.98 -9.07 -4.24
N PRO A 249 17.72 -7.98 -3.91
CA PRO A 249 17.49 -6.67 -4.53
C PRO A 249 17.54 -6.70 -6.07
N ARG A 250 18.41 -7.54 -6.65
CA ARG A 250 18.51 -7.73 -8.11
C ARG A 250 17.24 -8.36 -8.68
N THR A 251 16.71 -9.39 -8.04
CA THR A 251 15.48 -10.07 -8.46
C THR A 251 14.29 -9.13 -8.30
N ALA A 252 14.20 -8.40 -7.17
CA ALA A 252 13.16 -7.40 -6.95
C ALA A 252 13.17 -6.32 -8.04
N ARG A 253 14.37 -5.81 -8.43
CA ARG A 253 14.49 -4.86 -9.55
C ARG A 253 13.92 -5.43 -10.84
N ARG A 254 14.23 -6.69 -11.18
CA ARG A 254 13.69 -7.32 -12.38
C ARG A 254 12.17 -7.36 -12.35
N HIS A 255 11.57 -7.83 -11.27
CA HIS A 255 10.11 -7.81 -11.11
C HIS A 255 9.50 -6.41 -11.27
N LEU A 256 10.20 -5.39 -10.76
CA LEU A 256 9.75 -4.00 -10.88
C LEU A 256 9.89 -3.44 -12.30
N LEU A 257 10.77 -3.98 -13.12
CA LEU A 257 10.97 -3.55 -14.51
C LEU A 257 10.10 -4.34 -15.51
N ASP A 258 9.87 -5.62 -15.24
CA ASP A 258 9.22 -6.54 -16.15
C ASP A 258 7.70 -6.66 -15.92
N GLY A 259 7.22 -6.28 -14.74
CA GLY A 259 5.82 -6.45 -14.34
C GLY A 259 5.11 -5.15 -13.97
N ALA A 260 3.77 -5.20 -14.01
CA ALA A 260 2.98 -4.19 -13.34
C ALA A 260 3.18 -4.29 -11.84
N HIS A 261 3.45 -3.21 -11.26
CA HIS A 261 3.47 -3.10 -9.81
C HIS A 261 2.97 -1.73 -9.39
N PHE A 262 2.56 -1.65 -8.14
CA PHE A 262 2.02 -0.44 -7.54
C PHE A 262 2.87 0.83 -7.72
N TYR A 263 4.18 0.69 -7.93
CA TYR A 263 5.10 1.83 -8.09
C TYR A 263 5.35 2.22 -9.54
N ASN A 264 4.94 1.42 -10.53
CA ASN A 264 5.26 1.65 -11.93
C ASN A 264 3.99 1.59 -12.79
N PRO A 265 3.51 2.71 -13.34
CA PRO A 265 2.55 2.65 -14.44
C PRO A 265 3.17 1.91 -15.61
N ALA A 266 2.34 1.24 -16.40
CA ALA A 266 2.77 0.51 -17.59
C ALA A 266 3.70 1.36 -18.48
N PRO A 267 4.67 0.75 -19.18
CA PRO A 267 5.71 1.47 -19.95
C PRO A 267 5.21 2.55 -20.91
N ALA A 268 3.96 2.44 -21.40
CA ALA A 268 3.34 3.39 -22.32
C ALA A 268 2.97 4.75 -21.66
N ASP A 269 2.83 4.81 -20.32
CA ASP A 269 2.35 6.00 -19.61
C ASP A 269 3.48 6.80 -18.92
N ARG A 270 4.75 6.46 -19.15
CA ARG A 270 5.88 7.16 -18.52
C ARG A 270 6.01 8.65 -18.90
N THR A 271 5.31 9.08 -19.95
CA THR A 271 5.38 10.45 -20.47
C THR A 271 4.42 11.44 -19.78
N SER A 272 3.45 10.96 -18.98
CA SER A 272 2.42 11.85 -18.38
C SER A 272 2.51 12.03 -16.87
N MET A 273 3.51 11.46 -16.20
CA MET A 273 3.70 11.64 -14.75
C MET A 273 4.63 12.82 -14.46
N THR A 274 4.10 14.02 -14.51
CA THR A 274 4.64 15.14 -13.76
C THR A 274 4.44 14.85 -12.26
N HIS A 275 5.50 14.48 -11.57
CA HIS A 275 5.50 14.41 -10.12
C HIS A 275 5.07 15.75 -9.54
N PRO A 276 4.12 15.80 -8.59
CA PRO A 276 4.12 16.90 -7.65
C PRO A 276 5.45 16.80 -6.88
N ARG A 277 6.35 17.73 -7.15
CA ARG A 277 7.53 17.95 -6.28
C ARG A 277 6.98 18.13 -4.87
N LEU A 278 7.36 17.26 -3.96
CA LEU A 278 7.35 17.59 -2.54
C LEU A 278 8.36 18.71 -2.39
N GLU A 279 7.87 19.95 -2.42
CA GLU A 279 8.68 21.09 -2.01
C GLU A 279 9.11 20.88 -0.56
N PRO A 280 10.39 21.08 -0.23
CA PRO A 280 10.80 21.11 1.16
C PRO A 280 10.09 22.29 1.82
N THR A 281 9.32 22.03 2.85
CA THR A 281 8.74 23.06 3.70
C THR A 281 9.88 23.94 4.22
N HIS A 282 9.98 25.14 3.65
CA HIS A 282 10.85 26.20 4.11
C HIS A 282 10.44 26.62 5.53
N ASP A 283 11.40 26.47 6.41
CA ASP A 283 11.78 27.38 7.51
C ASP A 283 10.67 28.25 8.14
N LEU A 284 10.20 27.84 9.31
CA LEU A 284 9.67 28.77 10.31
C LEU A 284 10.76 29.03 11.37
N ARG A 285 11.72 29.89 11.01
CA ARG A 285 12.40 30.72 11.98
C ARG A 285 11.87 32.14 11.85
N ARG A 286 11.05 32.55 12.80
CA ARG A 286 11.04 33.84 13.52
C ARG A 286 10.03 33.77 14.65
#